data_6cabaff7de44b5a021c719b4c25135cf
#
_entry.id   6cabaff7de44b5a021c719b4c25135cf
#
_cell.length_a   1.000
_cell.length_b   1.000
_cell.length_c   1.000
_cell.angle_alpha   90.00
_cell.angle_beta   90.00
_cell.angle_gamma   90.00
#
_symmetry.space_group_name_H-M   'P 1'
#
loop_
_entity.id
_entity.type
_entity.pdbx_description
1 polymer ?
#
loop_
_entity_poly.entity_id
_entity_poly.type
_entity_poly.pdbx_seq_one_letter_code
_entity_poly.pdbx_strand_id
1 'polypeptide(L)'
;VEYKIHSYRYDNFSKYELIISQAMSVLNHIQTTSDDADLHFYNHCHVSELNTENNIIFKPTAPTSKHFALDTIGYANSSSIAFKEPDWFQVPTKENLEYIQSLIENKSNKWDDSILLKWRKAKNIADDHILIIGQVPTDESVNGFGFGDHFKKLKMIVEKLKGENIIVKLHPSMKIRGKDKDTIDRWIQNDIDVRTTFESIHDFLPKTRVAILENSTAGIECMMHGVPIISYGFPEYHWVTKVLQSLTELENLVSDFSWHSAVSQRMYINWYINNYLCSDIDSTINRLKKII
;
A
#
# COMPACT_ATOMS: atom_id res chain seq x y z
N VAL A 1 -23.32 2.14 -22.34
CA VAL A 1 -23.35 1.55 -20.99
C VAL A 1 -23.71 2.64 -19.99
N GLU A 2 -24.70 2.38 -19.17
CA GLU A 2 -24.99 3.23 -18.02
C GLU A 2 -24.12 2.83 -16.84
N TYR A 3 -23.64 3.82 -16.08
CA TYR A 3 -22.85 3.55 -14.89
C TYR A 3 -23.29 4.37 -13.68
N LYS A 4 -23.07 3.83 -12.49
CA LYS A 4 -23.35 4.48 -11.21
C LYS A 4 -22.10 4.53 -10.37
N ILE A 5 -21.80 5.69 -9.78
CA ILE A 5 -20.77 5.84 -8.77
C ILE A 5 -21.45 5.89 -7.41
N HIS A 6 -21.12 4.94 -6.56
CA HIS A 6 -21.59 4.89 -5.19
C HIS A 6 -20.63 5.68 -4.30
N SER A 7 -21.00 6.92 -3.99
CA SER A 7 -20.23 7.79 -3.08
C SER A 7 -20.39 7.28 -1.65
N TYR A 8 -19.36 6.62 -1.13
CA TYR A 8 -19.41 6.00 0.18
C TYR A 8 -18.40 6.62 1.15
N ARG A 9 -18.87 7.18 2.24
CA ARG A 9 -18.22 7.38 3.56
C ARG A 9 -17.16 8.48 3.74
N TYR A 10 -16.47 9.00 2.74
CA TYR A 10 -15.37 9.96 2.97
C TYR A 10 -15.34 11.06 1.91
N ASP A 11 -15.47 12.32 2.33
CA ASP A 11 -15.42 13.53 1.47
C ASP A 11 -14.11 13.67 0.64
N ASN A 12 -13.07 12.95 1.00
CA ASN A 12 -11.75 13.05 0.36
C ASN A 12 -11.64 12.29 -0.98
N PHE A 13 -12.69 11.59 -1.42
CA PHE A 13 -12.66 10.75 -2.63
C PHE A 13 -13.31 11.40 -3.86
N SER A 14 -14.00 12.52 -3.70
CA SER A 14 -14.68 13.25 -4.79
C SER A 14 -13.77 13.56 -5.99
N LYS A 15 -12.48 13.78 -5.78
CA LYS A 15 -11.52 14.00 -6.87
C LYS A 15 -11.35 12.77 -7.78
N TYR A 16 -11.36 11.56 -7.22
CA TYR A 16 -11.25 10.32 -8.00
C TYR A 16 -12.56 10.00 -8.72
N GLU A 17 -13.70 10.23 -8.07
CA GLU A 17 -15.02 10.13 -8.68
C GLU A 17 -15.15 11.07 -9.89
N LEU A 18 -14.64 12.30 -9.76
CA LEU A 18 -14.61 13.25 -10.88
C LEU A 18 -13.76 12.74 -12.05
N ILE A 19 -12.56 12.22 -11.78
CA ILE A 19 -11.68 11.65 -12.83
C ILE A 19 -12.36 10.46 -13.50
N ILE A 20 -12.99 9.56 -12.74
CA ILE A 20 -13.74 8.42 -13.27
C ILE A 20 -14.89 8.90 -14.15
N SER A 21 -15.71 9.85 -13.67
CA SER A 21 -16.83 10.41 -14.45
C SER A 21 -16.37 11.04 -15.75
N GLN A 22 -15.27 11.79 -15.74
CA GLN A 22 -14.71 12.40 -16.95
C GLN A 22 -14.19 11.33 -17.93
N ALA A 23 -13.48 10.30 -17.43
CA ALA A 23 -13.01 9.20 -18.25
C ALA A 23 -14.18 8.41 -18.90
N MET A 24 -15.22 8.11 -18.11
CA MET A 24 -16.42 7.43 -18.60
C MET A 24 -17.17 8.27 -19.66
N SER A 25 -17.25 9.58 -19.48
CA SER A 25 -17.83 10.50 -20.47
C SER A 25 -17.07 10.48 -21.79
N VAL A 26 -15.73 10.47 -21.76
CA VAL A 26 -14.89 10.33 -22.95
C VAL A 26 -15.12 9.00 -23.67
N LEU A 27 -15.43 7.95 -22.93
CA LEU A 27 -15.79 6.62 -23.46
C LEU A 27 -17.25 6.52 -23.92
N ASN A 28 -18.01 7.63 -23.93
CA ASN A 28 -19.42 7.71 -24.28
C ASN A 28 -20.34 6.86 -23.38
N HIS A 29 -20.02 6.76 -22.10
CA HIS A 29 -20.89 6.14 -21.10
C HIS A 29 -21.71 7.20 -20.35
N ILE A 30 -22.89 6.83 -19.89
CA ILE A 30 -23.86 7.76 -19.27
C ILE A 30 -23.94 7.48 -17.77
N GLN A 31 -23.69 8.49 -16.94
CA GLN A 31 -23.87 8.38 -15.50
C GLN A 31 -25.35 8.38 -15.14
N THR A 32 -25.75 7.45 -14.30
CA THR A 32 -27.13 7.32 -13.80
C THR A 32 -27.16 7.25 -12.28
N THR A 33 -28.33 7.46 -11.70
CA THR A 33 -28.60 7.21 -10.27
C THR A 33 -29.34 5.88 -10.04
N SER A 34 -29.69 5.18 -11.14
CA SER A 34 -30.40 3.89 -11.08
C SER A 34 -29.53 2.81 -10.44
N ASP A 35 -30.17 1.93 -9.67
CA ASP A 35 -29.52 0.71 -9.17
C ASP A 35 -29.44 -0.41 -10.23
N ASP A 36 -30.13 -0.22 -11.37
CA ASP A 36 -30.10 -1.13 -12.52
C ASP A 36 -29.02 -0.73 -13.54
N ALA A 37 -28.04 0.09 -13.15
CA ALA A 37 -26.93 0.47 -14.02
C ALA A 37 -26.12 -0.76 -14.47
N ASP A 38 -25.61 -0.71 -15.71
CA ASP A 38 -24.80 -1.80 -16.27
C ASP A 38 -23.46 -1.98 -15.54
N LEU A 39 -22.96 -0.91 -14.92
CA LEU A 39 -21.66 -0.86 -14.27
C LEU A 39 -21.71 -0.04 -12.97
N HIS A 40 -21.09 -0.55 -11.91
CA HIS A 40 -21.10 0.08 -10.61
C HIS A 40 -19.69 0.36 -10.11
N PHE A 41 -19.42 1.60 -9.69
CA PHE A 41 -18.16 2.00 -9.07
C PHE A 41 -18.35 2.16 -7.58
N TYR A 42 -17.56 1.45 -6.80
CA TYR A 42 -17.58 1.49 -5.34
C TYR A 42 -16.24 1.91 -4.78
N ASN A 43 -16.28 2.73 -3.75
CA ASN A 43 -15.08 3.14 -3.04
C ASN A 43 -14.79 2.20 -1.88
N HIS A 44 -13.56 1.67 -1.82
CA HIS A 44 -12.99 1.04 -0.64
C HIS A 44 -13.88 -0.08 -0.04
N CYS A 45 -14.32 -1.01 -0.86
CA CYS A 45 -15.05 -2.21 -0.45
C CYS A 45 -14.56 -3.44 -1.19
N HIS A 46 -15.10 -4.60 -0.87
CA HIS A 46 -14.85 -5.85 -1.59
C HIS A 46 -16.09 -6.27 -2.36
N VAL A 47 -15.89 -6.87 -3.52
CA VAL A 47 -17.00 -7.35 -4.36
C VAL A 47 -17.89 -8.33 -3.61
N SER A 48 -17.32 -9.17 -2.73
CA SER A 48 -18.11 -10.09 -1.90
C SER A 48 -19.11 -9.42 -0.93
N GLU A 49 -18.98 -8.11 -0.72
CA GLU A 49 -19.89 -7.31 0.12
C GLU A 49 -21.00 -6.63 -0.70
N LEU A 50 -20.97 -6.79 -2.03
CA LEU A 50 -21.85 -6.09 -2.95
C LEU A 50 -22.92 -7.03 -3.50
N ASN A 51 -24.13 -6.51 -3.66
CA ASN A 51 -25.29 -7.21 -4.21
C ASN A 51 -25.52 -6.90 -5.70
N THR A 52 -24.56 -6.23 -6.35
CA THR A 52 -24.64 -5.83 -7.76
C THR A 52 -23.64 -6.62 -8.59
N GLU A 53 -23.91 -6.76 -9.88
CA GLU A 53 -23.00 -7.34 -10.86
C GLU A 53 -22.12 -6.23 -11.48
N ASN A 54 -21.04 -6.62 -12.15
CA ASN A 54 -20.13 -5.70 -12.89
C ASN A 54 -19.59 -4.55 -12.03
N ASN A 55 -19.03 -4.91 -10.89
CA ASN A 55 -18.50 -3.96 -9.93
C ASN A 55 -17.04 -3.59 -10.23
N ILE A 56 -16.72 -2.31 -10.10
CA ILE A 56 -15.35 -1.79 -10.12
C ILE A 56 -15.09 -1.10 -8.78
N ILE A 57 -14.06 -1.55 -8.11
CA ILE A 57 -13.62 -0.98 -6.84
C ILE A 57 -12.56 0.07 -7.12
N PHE A 58 -12.69 1.26 -6.56
CA PHE A 58 -11.63 2.26 -6.61
C PHE A 58 -11.09 2.59 -5.22
N LYS A 59 -9.77 2.70 -5.12
CA LYS A 59 -9.09 2.99 -3.87
C LYS A 59 -7.84 3.83 -4.05
N PRO A 60 -7.67 4.93 -3.30
CA PRO A 60 -6.42 5.65 -3.22
C PRO A 60 -5.29 4.77 -2.70
N THR A 61 -4.14 4.85 -3.36
CA THR A 61 -2.97 4.05 -3.00
C THR A 61 -1.66 4.82 -3.18
N ALA A 62 -0.53 4.25 -2.71
CA ALA A 62 0.80 4.77 -3.02
C ALA A 62 1.06 4.73 -4.54
N PRO A 63 1.97 5.56 -5.08
CA PRO A 63 2.97 6.33 -4.35
C PRO A 63 2.57 7.77 -4.00
N THR A 64 1.46 8.30 -4.52
CA THR A 64 1.05 9.70 -4.24
C THR A 64 -0.44 9.81 -3.96
N SER A 65 -0.87 10.93 -3.41
CA SER A 65 -2.30 11.23 -3.23
C SER A 65 -3.08 11.41 -4.54
N LYS A 66 -2.44 11.39 -5.69
CA LYS A 66 -3.10 11.41 -7.02
C LYS A 66 -3.43 10.01 -7.52
N HIS A 67 -2.70 9.00 -7.04
CA HIS A 67 -2.86 7.63 -7.52
C HIS A 67 -4.01 6.89 -6.84
N PHE A 68 -4.73 6.13 -7.66
CA PHE A 68 -5.77 5.22 -7.20
C PHE A 68 -5.80 3.97 -8.09
N ALA A 69 -6.20 2.86 -7.51
CA ALA A 69 -6.44 1.63 -8.24
C ALA A 69 -7.90 1.55 -8.72
N LEU A 70 -8.11 0.94 -9.87
CA LEU A 70 -9.40 0.43 -10.34
C LEU A 70 -9.28 -1.08 -10.48
N ASP A 71 -10.12 -1.83 -9.76
CA ASP A 71 -10.05 -3.29 -9.72
C ASP A 71 -11.44 -3.91 -9.72
N THR A 72 -11.59 -5.07 -10.35
CA THR A 72 -12.87 -5.77 -10.50
C THR A 72 -13.17 -6.74 -9.35
N ILE A 73 -12.25 -6.92 -8.40
CA ILE A 73 -12.40 -7.85 -7.28
C ILE A 73 -12.34 -7.13 -5.94
N GLY A 74 -11.37 -6.24 -5.75
CA GLY A 74 -11.17 -5.58 -4.48
C GLY A 74 -9.92 -4.73 -4.44
N TYR A 75 -9.22 -4.73 -3.31
CA TYR A 75 -7.99 -3.97 -3.11
C TYR A 75 -7.02 -4.67 -2.15
N ALA A 76 -5.77 -4.21 -2.13
CA ALA A 76 -4.70 -4.79 -1.31
C ALA A 76 -4.58 -6.30 -1.56
N ASN A 77 -4.57 -7.12 -0.52
CA ASN A 77 -4.51 -8.57 -0.62
C ASN A 77 -5.77 -9.24 -1.22
N SER A 78 -6.80 -8.47 -1.57
CA SER A 78 -8.00 -8.93 -2.27
C SER A 78 -8.17 -8.31 -3.64
N SER A 79 -7.16 -7.64 -4.18
CA SER A 79 -7.15 -7.14 -5.56
C SER A 79 -6.94 -8.27 -6.57
N SER A 80 -7.35 -8.04 -7.82
CA SER A 80 -7.13 -8.99 -8.92
C SER A 80 -5.66 -9.38 -9.06
N ILE A 81 -4.76 -8.44 -8.83
CA ILE A 81 -3.30 -8.65 -8.91
C ILE A 81 -2.70 -9.38 -7.71
N ALA A 82 -3.43 -9.49 -6.60
CA ALA A 82 -3.03 -10.34 -5.49
C ALA A 82 -3.33 -11.82 -5.76
N PHE A 83 -4.41 -12.12 -6.51
CA PHE A 83 -4.81 -13.48 -6.84
C PHE A 83 -4.14 -14.04 -8.08
N LYS A 84 -3.82 -13.19 -9.04
CA LYS A 84 -3.20 -13.59 -10.30
C LYS A 84 -2.00 -12.69 -10.57
N GLU A 85 -0.85 -13.33 -10.76
CA GLU A 85 0.38 -12.63 -11.13
C GLU A 85 0.17 -11.86 -12.44
N PRO A 86 0.37 -10.53 -12.42
CA PRO A 86 0.28 -9.74 -13.65
C PRO A 86 1.53 -9.88 -14.51
N ASP A 87 1.43 -9.51 -15.78
CA ASP A 87 2.58 -9.40 -16.68
C ASP A 87 3.36 -8.12 -16.40
N TRP A 88 4.25 -8.16 -15.42
CA TRP A 88 5.05 -7.03 -14.95
C TRP A 88 6.49 -7.02 -15.47
N PHE A 89 6.88 -8.00 -16.26
CA PHE A 89 8.26 -8.16 -16.77
C PHE A 89 8.63 -7.15 -17.86
N GLN A 90 8.36 -5.87 -17.64
CA GLN A 90 8.67 -4.80 -18.58
C GLN A 90 9.85 -3.97 -18.06
N VAL A 91 10.89 -3.84 -18.90
CA VAL A 91 12.04 -2.99 -18.58
C VAL A 91 11.57 -1.54 -18.53
N PRO A 92 11.81 -0.83 -17.40
CA PRO A 92 11.44 0.58 -17.29
C PRO A 92 12.17 1.45 -18.34
N THR A 93 11.44 2.41 -18.92
CA THR A 93 12.08 3.45 -19.73
C THR A 93 12.87 4.41 -18.85
N LYS A 94 13.73 5.24 -19.47
CA LYS A 94 14.47 6.27 -18.76
C LYS A 94 13.52 7.25 -18.05
N GLU A 95 12.48 7.68 -18.73
CA GLU A 95 11.45 8.60 -18.20
C GLU A 95 10.74 8.01 -16.97
N ASN A 96 10.45 6.72 -17.00
CA ASN A 96 9.81 6.03 -15.88
C ASN A 96 10.74 5.96 -14.66
N LEU A 97 12.03 5.71 -14.89
CA LEU A 97 13.04 5.71 -13.82
C LEU A 97 13.23 7.11 -13.23
N GLU A 98 13.29 8.15 -14.06
CA GLU A 98 13.34 9.54 -13.64
C GLU A 98 12.11 9.95 -12.83
N TYR A 99 10.92 9.49 -13.24
CA TYR A 99 9.70 9.71 -12.48
C TYR A 99 9.74 9.05 -11.10
N ILE A 100 10.13 7.77 -11.00
CA ILE A 100 10.29 7.09 -9.72
C ILE A 100 11.31 7.82 -8.84
N GLN A 101 12.44 8.24 -9.41
CA GLN A 101 13.45 8.99 -8.70
C GLN A 101 12.89 10.32 -8.15
N SER A 102 12.08 11.03 -8.95
CA SER A 102 11.43 12.27 -8.50
C SER A 102 10.47 12.03 -7.33
N LEU A 103 9.77 10.90 -7.29
CA LEU A 103 8.90 10.53 -6.18
C LEU A 103 9.69 10.29 -4.88
N ILE A 104 10.88 9.68 -4.99
CA ILE A 104 11.79 9.48 -3.86
C ILE A 104 12.30 10.82 -3.33
N GLU A 105 12.81 11.68 -4.21
CA GLU A 105 13.37 13.00 -3.87
C GLU A 105 12.32 13.91 -3.20
N ASN A 106 11.09 13.88 -3.71
CA ASN A 106 9.96 14.63 -3.15
C ASN A 106 9.34 13.95 -1.91
N LYS A 107 9.84 12.79 -1.48
CA LYS A 107 9.26 12.00 -0.38
C LYS A 107 7.77 11.76 -0.55
N SER A 108 7.37 11.48 -1.77
CA SER A 108 5.99 11.34 -2.17
C SER A 108 5.31 10.16 -1.47
N ASN A 109 4.06 10.34 -1.07
CA ASN A 109 3.26 9.32 -0.42
C ASN A 109 1.76 9.54 -0.69
N LYS A 110 0.92 8.58 -0.32
CA LYS A 110 -0.53 8.63 -0.57
C LYS A 110 -1.30 9.67 0.26
N TRP A 111 -0.67 10.27 1.26
CA TRP A 111 -1.30 11.23 2.13
C TRP A 111 -1.10 12.65 1.61
N ASP A 112 -2.09 13.52 1.83
CA ASP A 112 -1.98 14.92 1.47
C ASP A 112 -0.90 15.61 2.34
N ASP A 113 -0.11 16.50 1.73
CA ASP A 113 0.97 17.24 2.39
C ASP A 113 0.51 17.98 3.65
N SER A 114 -0.77 18.40 3.69
CA SER A 114 -1.36 19.04 4.87
C SER A 114 -1.31 18.17 6.15
N ILE A 115 -1.33 16.84 5.99
CA ILE A 115 -1.20 15.88 7.10
C ILE A 115 0.27 15.68 7.47
N LEU A 116 1.16 15.75 6.49
CA LEU A 116 2.59 15.46 6.63
C LEU A 116 3.43 16.63 7.14
N LEU A 117 3.04 17.88 6.85
CA LEU A 117 3.73 19.10 7.30
C LEU A 117 3.90 19.17 8.83
N LYS A 118 3.11 18.39 9.58
CA LYS A 118 3.22 18.26 11.04
C LYS A 118 4.26 17.24 11.49
N TRP A 119 4.87 16.51 10.55
CA TRP A 119 5.83 15.45 10.88
C TRP A 119 7.24 16.03 10.91
N ARG A 120 7.86 15.84 12.06
CA ARG A 120 9.26 16.24 12.22
C ARG A 120 10.13 15.31 11.36
N LYS A 121 11.14 15.91 10.74
CA LYS A 121 12.21 15.16 10.09
C LYS A 121 12.85 14.22 11.10
N ALA A 122 13.01 12.96 10.73
CA ALA A 122 13.68 11.99 11.57
C ALA A 122 15.13 12.41 11.86
N LYS A 123 15.54 12.27 13.11
CA LYS A 123 16.89 12.56 13.57
C LYS A 123 17.56 11.31 14.09
N ASN A 124 18.89 11.22 13.93
CA ASN A 124 19.70 10.13 14.48
C ASN A 124 19.20 8.74 14.06
N ILE A 125 18.95 8.55 12.76
CA ILE A 125 18.62 7.25 12.20
C ILE A 125 19.90 6.44 12.12
N ALA A 126 19.96 5.33 12.84
CA ALA A 126 21.05 4.39 12.74
C ALA A 126 21.10 3.74 11.35
N ASP A 127 22.27 3.49 10.84
CA ASP A 127 22.45 2.75 9.60
C ASP A 127 22.16 1.26 9.84
N ASP A 128 21.81 0.55 8.77
CA ASP A 128 21.62 -0.90 8.77
C ASP A 128 20.57 -1.41 9.78
N HIS A 129 19.42 -0.72 9.84
CA HIS A 129 18.32 -1.13 10.70
C HIS A 129 17.28 -1.98 9.95
N ILE A 130 16.53 -2.78 10.70
CA ILE A 130 15.32 -3.46 10.26
C ILE A 130 14.14 -2.53 10.47
N LEU A 131 13.37 -2.24 9.40
CA LEU A 131 12.18 -1.40 9.47
C LEU A 131 10.92 -2.26 9.51
N ILE A 132 10.25 -2.33 10.66
CA ILE A 132 8.95 -3.00 10.77
C ILE A 132 7.84 -1.97 10.56
N ILE A 133 6.97 -2.21 9.59
CA ILE A 133 5.90 -1.29 9.20
C ILE A 133 4.58 -1.76 9.79
N GLY A 134 4.13 -1.05 10.83
CA GLY A 134 2.84 -1.28 11.47
C GLY A 134 1.68 -0.71 10.66
N GLN A 135 0.52 -1.36 10.77
CA GLN A 135 -0.74 -0.95 10.16
C GLN A 135 -1.78 -0.63 11.23
N VAL A 136 -2.88 0.01 10.84
CA VAL A 136 -4.03 0.21 11.73
C VAL A 136 -4.70 -1.16 11.95
N PRO A 137 -4.80 -1.66 13.18
CA PRO A 137 -5.32 -3.00 13.44
C PRO A 137 -6.78 -3.20 13.01
N THR A 138 -7.54 -2.10 12.94
CA THR A 138 -8.94 -2.08 12.49
C THR A 138 -9.09 -1.78 11.01
N ASP A 139 -7.98 -1.68 10.26
CA ASP A 139 -8.02 -1.54 8.80
C ASP A 139 -8.52 -2.86 8.18
N GLU A 140 -9.37 -2.76 7.19
CA GLU A 140 -9.96 -3.94 6.53
C GLU A 140 -8.90 -4.85 5.93
N SER A 141 -7.82 -4.28 5.39
CA SER A 141 -6.68 -5.06 4.88
C SER A 141 -5.95 -5.89 5.95
N VAL A 142 -6.17 -5.58 7.23
CA VAL A 142 -5.61 -6.31 8.39
C VAL A 142 -6.68 -7.18 9.03
N ASN A 143 -7.84 -6.59 9.36
CA ASN A 143 -8.88 -7.24 10.17
C ASN A 143 -9.72 -8.23 9.36
N GLY A 144 -10.06 -7.90 8.11
CA GLY A 144 -10.86 -8.77 7.22
C GLY A 144 -10.02 -9.78 6.44
N PHE A 145 -8.74 -9.49 6.19
CA PHE A 145 -7.85 -10.25 5.29
C PHE A 145 -6.50 -10.57 5.89
N GLY A 146 -6.24 -10.12 7.11
CA GLY A 146 -5.04 -10.46 7.86
C GLY A 146 -5.19 -11.79 8.61
N PHE A 147 -4.06 -12.37 9.00
CA PHE A 147 -4.00 -13.64 9.72
C PHE A 147 -3.95 -13.42 11.23
N GLY A 148 -5.09 -13.02 11.83
CA GLY A 148 -5.22 -12.84 13.27
C GLY A 148 -4.77 -11.44 13.79
N ASP A 149 -4.48 -11.34 15.07
CA ASP A 149 -4.17 -10.08 15.76
C ASP A 149 -2.85 -9.46 15.27
N HIS A 150 -2.95 -8.27 14.66
CA HIS A 150 -1.82 -7.54 14.10
C HIS A 150 -0.73 -7.22 15.14
N PHE A 151 -1.13 -6.74 16.33
CA PHE A 151 -0.16 -6.40 17.37
C PHE A 151 0.54 -7.62 17.95
N LYS A 152 -0.19 -8.73 18.09
CA LYS A 152 0.41 -9.99 18.54
C LYS A 152 1.47 -10.47 17.53
N LYS A 153 1.19 -10.36 16.22
CA LYS A 153 2.16 -10.70 15.17
C LYS A 153 3.37 -9.78 15.21
N LEU A 154 3.17 -8.46 15.31
CA LEU A 154 4.26 -7.49 15.43
C LEU A 154 5.15 -7.82 16.64
N LYS A 155 4.55 -8.09 17.81
CA LYS A 155 5.26 -8.47 19.01
C LYS A 155 6.12 -9.73 18.80
N MET A 156 5.55 -10.77 18.22
CA MET A 156 6.27 -12.02 17.93
C MET A 156 7.46 -11.78 16.97
N ILE A 157 7.31 -10.93 15.98
CA ILE A 157 8.39 -10.57 15.03
C ILE A 157 9.50 -9.82 15.77
N VAL A 158 9.16 -8.81 16.57
CA VAL A 158 10.14 -8.04 17.35
C VAL A 158 10.88 -8.92 18.37
N GLU A 159 10.17 -9.78 19.08
CA GLU A 159 10.76 -10.73 20.04
C GLU A 159 11.73 -11.70 19.34
N LYS A 160 11.35 -12.18 18.13
CA LYS A 160 12.19 -13.07 17.32
C LYS A 160 13.48 -12.41 16.84
N LEU A 161 13.45 -11.12 16.60
CA LEU A 161 14.59 -10.31 16.14
C LEU A 161 15.29 -9.58 17.29
N LYS A 162 15.08 -10.01 18.53
CA LYS A 162 15.72 -9.40 19.70
C LYS A 162 17.25 -9.41 19.54
N GLY A 163 17.86 -8.24 19.65
CA GLY A 163 19.30 -8.04 19.45
C GLY A 163 19.65 -7.36 18.13
N GLU A 164 18.69 -7.28 17.19
CA GLU A 164 18.82 -6.51 15.98
C GLU A 164 18.49 -5.02 16.22
N ASN A 165 18.99 -4.15 15.36
CA ASN A 165 18.62 -2.73 15.36
C ASN A 165 17.26 -2.57 14.70
N ILE A 166 16.18 -2.46 15.48
CA ILE A 166 14.82 -2.44 15.00
C ILE A 166 14.19 -1.04 15.15
N ILE A 167 13.52 -0.61 14.09
CA ILE A 167 12.64 0.57 14.10
C ILE A 167 11.23 0.13 13.72
N VAL A 168 10.24 0.40 14.56
CA VAL A 168 8.83 0.16 14.25
C VAL A 168 8.18 1.45 13.77
N LYS A 169 7.87 1.51 12.48
CA LYS A 169 7.18 2.62 11.85
C LYS A 169 5.68 2.45 12.02
N LEU A 170 5.08 3.27 12.84
CA LEU A 170 3.64 3.25 13.08
C LEU A 170 2.86 3.95 11.96
N HIS A 171 1.62 3.50 11.75
CA HIS A 171 0.75 4.10 10.73
C HIS A 171 0.35 5.53 11.14
N PRO A 172 0.40 6.52 10.22
CA PRO A 172 0.10 7.92 10.53
C PRO A 172 -1.26 8.16 11.18
N SER A 173 -2.30 7.46 10.72
CA SER A 173 -3.65 7.63 11.23
C SER A 173 -3.84 7.18 12.68
N MET A 174 -2.92 6.38 13.23
CA MET A 174 -2.94 5.99 14.65
C MET A 174 -2.69 7.22 15.54
N LYS A 175 -1.78 8.11 15.12
CA LYS A 175 -1.52 9.37 15.83
C LYS A 175 -2.73 10.32 15.84
N ILE A 176 -3.54 10.26 14.78
CA ILE A 176 -4.70 11.17 14.59
C ILE A 176 -5.93 10.67 15.36
N ARG A 177 -6.13 9.36 15.40
CA ARG A 177 -7.34 8.74 15.97
C ARG A 177 -7.32 8.61 17.50
N GLY A 178 -6.17 8.74 18.15
CA GLY A 178 -6.04 8.72 19.62
C GLY A 178 -6.38 7.39 20.32
N LYS A 179 -7.22 6.56 19.71
CA LYS A 179 -7.70 5.31 20.32
C LYS A 179 -6.67 4.19 20.38
N ASP A 180 -5.75 4.18 19.44
CA ASP A 180 -4.74 3.11 19.36
C ASP A 180 -3.43 3.48 20.06
N LYS A 181 -3.28 4.77 20.47
CA LYS A 181 -2.10 5.23 21.20
C LYS A 181 -1.92 4.49 22.52
N ASP A 182 -2.97 4.34 23.31
CA ASP A 182 -2.91 3.68 24.61
C ASP A 182 -2.56 2.18 24.49
N THR A 183 -2.97 1.56 23.38
CA THR A 183 -2.62 0.17 23.07
C THR A 183 -1.15 0.05 22.65
N ILE A 184 -0.67 0.99 21.84
CA ILE A 184 0.73 1.06 21.42
C ILE A 184 1.61 1.41 22.61
N ASP A 185 1.24 2.41 23.41
CA ASP A 185 1.99 2.82 24.59
C ASP A 185 2.09 1.64 25.60
N ARG A 186 1.00 0.90 25.79
CA ARG A 186 1.02 -0.34 26.61
C ARG A 186 1.90 -1.42 26.02
N TRP A 187 1.89 -1.59 24.71
CA TRP A 187 2.73 -2.58 24.04
C TRP A 187 4.22 -2.21 24.08
N ILE A 188 4.54 -0.91 23.93
CA ILE A 188 5.91 -0.39 24.02
C ILE A 188 6.43 -0.43 25.46
N GLN A 189 5.57 -0.18 26.46
CA GLN A 189 5.91 -0.19 27.87
C GLN A 189 6.13 -1.60 28.44
N ASN A 190 5.69 -2.64 27.74
CA ASN A 190 5.83 -4.04 28.16
C ASN A 190 7.12 -4.69 27.62
N ASP A 191 8.29 -4.15 27.98
CA ASP A 191 9.63 -4.79 27.88
C ASP A 191 10.26 -4.93 26.49
N ILE A 192 9.79 -4.20 25.46
CA ILE A 192 10.45 -4.22 24.16
C ILE A 192 11.20 -2.91 23.95
N ASP A 193 12.53 -2.94 24.08
CA ASP A 193 13.40 -1.82 23.75
C ASP A 193 13.51 -1.64 22.23
N VAL A 194 12.45 -1.06 21.66
CA VAL A 194 12.35 -0.82 20.21
C VAL A 194 11.99 0.63 19.97
N ARG A 195 12.72 1.27 19.10
CA ARG A 195 12.38 2.62 18.65
C ARG A 195 11.11 2.62 17.81
N THR A 196 10.05 3.26 18.32
CA THR A 196 8.84 3.50 17.53
C THR A 196 8.83 4.90 16.94
N THR A 197 8.22 5.07 15.77
CA THR A 197 8.18 6.34 15.08
C THR A 197 6.93 6.55 14.23
N PHE A 198 6.52 7.81 14.09
CA PHE A 198 5.51 8.28 13.13
C PHE A 198 6.12 9.11 11.99
N GLU A 199 7.42 9.31 11.99
CA GLU A 199 8.14 10.13 11.02
C GLU A 199 8.03 9.56 9.59
N SER A 200 8.40 10.35 8.57
CA SER A 200 8.30 9.92 7.18
C SER A 200 9.10 8.65 6.93
N ILE A 201 8.51 7.69 6.24
CA ILE A 201 9.18 6.45 5.86
C ILE A 201 10.42 6.73 4.99
N HIS A 202 10.35 7.73 4.13
CA HIS A 202 11.46 8.12 3.24
C HIS A 202 12.71 8.62 3.98
N ASP A 203 12.60 8.98 5.26
CA ASP A 203 13.77 9.32 6.08
C ASP A 203 14.52 8.07 6.54
N PHE A 204 13.84 6.92 6.64
CA PHE A 204 14.40 5.65 7.12
C PHE A 204 14.89 4.75 5.99
N LEU A 205 14.16 4.68 4.87
CA LEU A 205 14.42 3.74 3.79
C LEU A 205 15.85 3.78 3.24
N PRO A 206 16.54 4.95 3.10
CA PRO A 206 17.94 4.96 2.62
C PRO A 206 18.94 4.23 3.53
N LYS A 207 18.55 3.93 4.78
CA LYS A 207 19.40 3.28 5.80
C LYS A 207 18.79 1.96 6.26
N THR A 208 17.70 1.52 5.64
CA THR A 208 16.99 0.29 5.97
C THR A 208 17.63 -0.90 5.27
N ARG A 209 18.03 -1.90 6.05
CA ARG A 209 18.56 -3.18 5.54
C ARG A 209 17.45 -4.02 4.93
N VAL A 210 16.32 -4.12 5.63
CA VAL A 210 15.12 -4.86 5.20
C VAL A 210 13.88 -4.27 5.84
N ALA A 211 12.78 -4.25 5.09
CA ALA A 211 11.46 -3.88 5.58
C ALA A 211 10.62 -5.13 5.86
N ILE A 212 9.91 -5.14 6.99
CA ILE A 212 8.98 -6.22 7.36
C ILE A 212 7.59 -5.63 7.52
N LEU A 213 6.60 -6.20 6.85
CA LEU A 213 5.23 -5.66 6.85
C LEU A 213 4.18 -6.76 6.63
N GLU A 214 2.92 -6.47 6.92
CA GLU A 214 1.79 -7.37 6.61
C GLU A 214 1.27 -7.13 5.18
N ASN A 215 0.37 -6.16 5.00
CA ASN A 215 -0.27 -5.83 3.72
C ASN A 215 -0.19 -4.32 3.42
N SER A 216 0.79 -3.62 4.00
CA SER A 216 0.90 -2.17 3.91
C SER A 216 1.25 -1.69 2.51
N THR A 217 0.51 -0.70 1.98
CA THR A 217 0.91 -0.02 0.74
C THR A 217 2.26 0.71 0.85
N ALA A 218 2.80 0.89 2.04
CA ALA A 218 4.16 1.40 2.24
C ALA A 218 5.26 0.48 1.67
N GLY A 219 4.92 -0.77 1.30
CA GLY A 219 5.81 -1.61 0.51
C GLY A 219 6.13 -1.04 -0.87
N ILE A 220 5.24 -0.22 -1.43
CA ILE A 220 5.50 0.50 -2.69
C ILE A 220 6.66 1.48 -2.51
N GLU A 221 6.65 2.27 -1.41
CA GLU A 221 7.75 3.17 -1.08
C GLU A 221 9.05 2.40 -0.82
N CYS A 222 8.98 1.24 -0.14
CA CYS A 222 10.15 0.37 0.05
C CYS A 222 10.74 -0.10 -1.28
N MET A 223 9.91 -0.56 -2.21
CA MET A 223 10.36 -0.99 -3.54
C MET A 223 10.95 0.14 -4.36
N MET A 224 10.41 1.36 -4.27
CA MET A 224 10.99 2.55 -4.93
C MET A 224 12.44 2.78 -4.48
N HIS A 225 12.74 2.57 -3.21
CA HIS A 225 14.10 2.66 -2.64
C HIS A 225 14.95 1.40 -2.85
N GLY A 226 14.40 0.34 -3.45
CA GLY A 226 15.10 -0.94 -3.63
C GLY A 226 15.34 -1.72 -2.34
N VAL A 227 14.58 -1.44 -1.29
CA VAL A 227 14.70 -2.12 0.01
C VAL A 227 14.09 -3.53 -0.08
N PRO A 228 14.82 -4.58 0.36
CA PRO A 228 14.27 -5.92 0.48
C PRO A 228 13.03 -5.94 1.39
N ILE A 229 11.99 -6.69 0.99
CA ILE A 229 10.73 -6.75 1.74
C ILE A 229 10.41 -8.19 2.15
N ILE A 230 10.18 -8.40 3.43
CA ILE A 230 9.58 -9.61 3.98
C ILE A 230 8.13 -9.28 4.36
N SER A 231 7.16 -9.97 3.75
CA SER A 231 5.75 -9.80 4.09
C SER A 231 5.26 -11.00 4.91
N TYR A 232 4.57 -10.74 6.01
CA TYR A 232 3.88 -11.78 6.79
C TYR A 232 2.37 -11.82 6.53
N GLY A 233 1.95 -11.16 5.44
CA GLY A 233 0.66 -11.24 4.78
C GLY A 233 0.85 -11.53 3.30
N PHE A 234 -0.20 -11.29 2.51
CA PHE A 234 -0.18 -11.41 1.05
C PHE A 234 -0.52 -10.06 0.40
N PRO A 235 0.37 -9.05 0.44
CA PRO A 235 0.12 -7.78 -0.23
C PRO A 235 0.02 -7.98 -1.75
N GLU A 236 -0.63 -7.07 -2.44
CA GLU A 236 -0.80 -7.13 -3.91
C GLU A 236 0.52 -7.22 -4.70
N TYR A 237 1.63 -6.90 -4.06
CA TYR A 237 3.01 -6.98 -4.59
C TYR A 237 3.82 -8.17 -4.03
N HIS A 238 3.18 -9.18 -3.47
CA HIS A 238 3.88 -10.34 -2.87
C HIS A 238 4.74 -11.11 -3.88
N TRP A 239 4.48 -11.00 -5.17
CA TRP A 239 5.24 -11.61 -6.28
C TRP A 239 6.72 -11.23 -6.32
N VAL A 240 7.07 -10.05 -5.79
CA VAL A 240 8.44 -9.51 -5.77
C VAL A 240 8.97 -9.26 -4.35
N THR A 241 8.36 -9.91 -3.37
CA THR A 241 8.76 -9.88 -1.95
C THR A 241 8.96 -11.30 -1.43
N LYS A 242 9.57 -11.42 -0.26
CA LYS A 242 9.62 -12.70 0.44
C LYS A 242 8.41 -12.83 1.35
N VAL A 243 7.51 -13.77 1.05
CA VAL A 243 6.40 -14.09 1.96
C VAL A 243 6.91 -15.01 3.06
N LEU A 244 6.77 -14.58 4.31
CA LEU A 244 7.18 -15.31 5.50
C LEU A 244 6.24 -16.53 5.71
N GLN A 245 6.78 -17.72 5.64
CA GLN A 245 6.02 -18.95 5.86
C GLN A 245 6.02 -19.36 7.35
N SER A 246 7.10 -19.03 8.06
CA SER A 246 7.25 -19.34 9.48
C SER A 246 8.18 -18.33 10.16
N LEU A 247 7.91 -18.01 11.42
CA LEU A 247 8.82 -17.19 12.23
C LEU A 247 10.20 -17.82 12.42
N THR A 248 10.34 -19.14 12.24
CA THR A 248 11.63 -19.83 12.36
C THR A 248 12.63 -19.45 11.26
N GLU A 249 12.16 -19.01 10.10
CA GLU A 249 13.04 -18.61 8.99
C GLU A 249 13.46 -17.12 9.06
N LEU A 250 12.81 -16.32 9.91
CA LEU A 250 12.95 -14.87 9.90
C LEU A 250 14.39 -14.40 10.14
N GLU A 251 15.12 -15.01 11.08
CA GLU A 251 16.52 -14.65 11.37
C GLU A 251 17.45 -14.89 10.17
N ASN A 252 17.22 -15.96 9.42
CA ASN A 252 17.96 -16.23 8.20
C ASN A 252 17.60 -15.23 7.10
N LEU A 253 16.31 -14.90 6.96
CA LEU A 253 15.84 -13.98 5.91
C LEU A 253 16.32 -12.53 6.10
N VAL A 254 16.55 -12.10 7.34
CA VAL A 254 17.08 -10.75 7.60
C VAL A 254 18.61 -10.67 7.51
N SER A 255 19.29 -11.79 7.38
CA SER A 255 20.75 -11.88 7.26
C SER A 255 21.24 -12.33 5.88
N ASP A 256 20.44 -13.08 5.13
CA ASP A 256 20.73 -13.53 3.77
C ASP A 256 19.66 -13.01 2.79
N PHE A 257 20.06 -12.16 1.86
CA PHE A 257 19.22 -11.54 0.84
C PHE A 257 19.30 -12.21 -0.54
N SER A 258 19.78 -13.44 -0.63
CA SER A 258 19.84 -14.20 -1.89
C SER A 258 18.46 -14.37 -2.56
N TRP A 259 17.39 -14.24 -1.78
CA TRP A 259 15.99 -14.26 -2.25
C TRP A 259 15.54 -12.93 -2.88
N HIS A 260 16.26 -11.83 -2.66
CA HIS A 260 15.85 -10.48 -3.10
C HIS A 260 16.36 -10.17 -4.50
N SER A 261 15.51 -9.52 -5.30
CA SER A 261 15.85 -8.98 -6.62
C SER A 261 15.39 -7.52 -6.74
N ALA A 262 16.31 -6.59 -6.60
CA ALA A 262 16.04 -5.17 -6.82
C ALA A 262 15.58 -4.89 -8.27
N VAL A 263 16.03 -5.69 -9.23
CA VAL A 263 15.60 -5.59 -10.63
C VAL A 263 14.12 -5.94 -10.75
N SER A 264 13.71 -7.07 -10.17
CA SER A 264 12.30 -7.50 -10.18
C SER A 264 11.39 -6.48 -9.49
N GLN A 265 11.80 -5.94 -8.35
CA GLN A 265 11.06 -4.89 -7.67
C GLN A 265 10.92 -3.63 -8.53
N ARG A 266 11.99 -3.22 -9.22
CA ARG A 266 11.98 -2.04 -10.11
C ARG A 266 11.07 -2.24 -11.32
N MET A 267 11.06 -3.43 -11.90
CA MET A 267 10.16 -3.77 -13.00
C MET A 267 8.71 -3.78 -12.53
N TYR A 268 8.43 -4.41 -11.37
CA TYR A 268 7.09 -4.44 -10.79
C TYR A 268 6.56 -3.04 -10.46
N ILE A 269 7.34 -2.18 -9.80
CA ILE A 269 6.91 -0.82 -9.45
C ILE A 269 6.64 0.03 -10.70
N ASN A 270 7.47 -0.14 -11.74
CA ASN A 270 7.24 0.51 -13.03
C ASN A 270 5.90 0.08 -13.63
N TRP A 271 5.65 -1.23 -13.70
CA TRP A 271 4.39 -1.77 -14.19
C TRP A 271 3.22 -1.30 -13.32
N TYR A 272 3.35 -1.36 -12.02
CA TYR A 272 2.30 -0.99 -11.05
C TYR A 272 1.85 0.45 -11.27
N ILE A 273 2.78 1.39 -11.33
CA ILE A 273 2.48 2.82 -11.53
C ILE A 273 1.88 3.09 -12.91
N ASN A 274 2.40 2.49 -13.98
CA ASN A 274 2.05 2.88 -15.35
C ASN A 274 0.94 2.02 -15.98
N ASN A 275 0.63 0.85 -15.44
CA ASN A 275 -0.33 -0.09 -16.03
C ASN A 275 -1.50 -0.47 -15.12
N TYR A 276 -1.30 -0.43 -13.81
CA TYR A 276 -2.32 -0.78 -12.84
C TYR A 276 -2.99 0.44 -12.22
N LEU A 277 -2.22 1.46 -11.88
CA LEU A 277 -2.74 2.67 -11.24
C LEU A 277 -3.30 3.67 -12.25
N CYS A 278 -4.22 4.49 -11.76
CA CYS A 278 -4.74 5.69 -12.39
C CYS A 278 -4.27 6.93 -11.63
N SER A 279 -4.00 8.03 -12.33
CA SER A 279 -3.62 9.32 -11.73
C SER A 279 -4.29 10.53 -12.42
N ASP A 280 -4.86 10.30 -13.59
CA ASP A 280 -5.49 11.27 -14.45
C ASP A 280 -6.53 10.60 -15.37
N ILE A 281 -7.15 11.37 -16.25
CA ILE A 281 -8.19 10.90 -17.15
C ILE A 281 -7.65 9.85 -18.14
N ASP A 282 -6.48 10.08 -18.72
CA ASP A 282 -5.92 9.20 -19.76
C ASP A 282 -5.52 7.84 -19.20
N SER A 283 -4.83 7.79 -18.05
CA SER A 283 -4.51 6.55 -17.35
C SER A 283 -5.76 5.81 -16.92
N THR A 284 -6.81 6.54 -16.51
CA THR A 284 -8.11 5.96 -16.13
C THR A 284 -8.81 5.35 -17.34
N ILE A 285 -8.85 6.03 -18.50
CA ILE A 285 -9.39 5.49 -19.74
C ILE A 285 -8.65 4.20 -20.14
N ASN A 286 -7.31 4.24 -20.09
CA ASN A 286 -6.49 3.09 -20.44
C ASN A 286 -6.74 1.88 -19.51
N ARG A 287 -6.96 2.14 -18.24
CA ARG A 287 -7.29 1.10 -17.26
C ARG A 287 -8.70 0.56 -17.48
N LEU A 288 -9.69 1.42 -17.65
CA LEU A 288 -11.07 1.04 -17.91
C LEU A 288 -11.18 0.15 -19.15
N LYS A 289 -10.55 0.50 -20.28
CA LYS A 289 -10.52 -0.32 -21.50
C LYS A 289 -9.96 -1.74 -21.29
N LYS A 290 -9.24 -1.99 -20.21
CA LYS A 290 -8.69 -3.32 -19.89
C LYS A 290 -9.61 -4.14 -18.99
N ILE A 291 -10.53 -3.49 -18.26
CA ILE A 291 -11.34 -4.15 -17.23
C ILE A 291 -12.85 -4.12 -17.51
N ILE A 292 -13.31 -3.27 -18.45
CA ILE A 292 -14.66 -3.26 -19.02
C ILE A 292 -14.61 -3.95 -20.39
#